data_8edff43c9345360e42cb9758437a94e8
#
_entry.id   8edff43c9345360e42cb9758437a94e8
#
_cell.length_a   1.000
_cell.length_b   1.000
_cell.length_c   1.000
_cell.angle_alpha   90.00
_cell.angle_beta   90.00
_cell.angle_gamma   90.00
#
_symmetry.space_group_name_H-M   'P 1'
#
loop_
_entity.id
_entity.type
_entity.pdbx_description
1 polymer ?
#
loop_
_entity_poly.entity_id
_entity_poly.type
_entity_poly.pdbx_seq_one_letter_code
_entity_poly.pdbx_strand_id
1 'polypeptide(L)'
;MTRSREGGGDVYEQDAGMRVVHLLRAITVELDRMGERFAAGHDLHPTDVRALICLLDAARTGTPATPGTLGASLGLNSAGTTAVVDRLERLGHVRRERDTRDRRRVLLKVDESAVALGWGFFGPLIHEIVAVMGRFDAAEQATIERFLGVVHEAVALGRTAQD
;
A
#
# COMPACT_ATOMS: atom_id res chain seq x y z
N MET A 1 -13.27 32.95 39.41
CA MET A 1 -13.38 33.19 37.94
C MET A 1 -12.68 32.05 37.21
N THR A 2 -13.39 30.96 37.01
CA THR A 2 -12.88 29.74 36.40
C THR A 2 -13.34 29.74 34.95
N ARG A 3 -12.42 29.99 34.02
CA ARG A 3 -12.72 29.88 32.56
C ARG A 3 -12.65 28.43 32.15
N SER A 4 -13.81 27.86 31.82
CA SER A 4 -13.99 26.55 31.20
C SER A 4 -13.19 26.46 29.91
N ARG A 5 -12.30 25.45 29.85
CA ARG A 5 -11.64 24.97 28.65
C ARG A 5 -12.46 23.79 28.10
N GLU A 6 -13.66 24.07 27.67
CA GLU A 6 -14.49 23.09 26.93
C GLU A 6 -14.83 23.72 25.59
N GLY A 7 -14.36 23.19 24.48
CA GLY A 7 -14.73 23.64 23.16
C GLY A 7 -13.77 23.34 22.00
N GLY A 8 -12.61 22.71 22.25
CA GLY A 8 -11.66 22.46 21.16
C GLY A 8 -11.89 21.17 20.38
N GLY A 9 -12.54 20.17 20.93
CA GLY A 9 -12.76 18.87 20.30
C GLY A 9 -13.91 18.87 19.28
N ASP A 10 -15.02 19.49 19.65
CA ASP A 10 -16.27 19.44 18.84
C ASP A 10 -16.19 20.20 17.50
N VAL A 11 -15.39 21.23 17.42
CA VAL A 11 -15.26 22.06 16.20
C VAL A 11 -14.50 21.31 15.10
N TYR A 12 -13.53 20.47 15.46
CA TYR A 12 -12.76 19.69 14.48
C TYR A 12 -13.51 18.45 13.96
N GLU A 13 -14.41 17.87 14.75
CA GLU A 13 -15.25 16.74 14.32
C GLU A 13 -16.33 17.13 13.30
N GLN A 14 -16.75 18.41 13.27
CA GLN A 14 -17.76 18.91 12.35
C GLN A 14 -17.18 19.37 10.99
N ASP A 15 -15.86 19.50 10.86
CA ASP A 15 -15.21 19.87 9.61
C ASP A 15 -15.28 18.70 8.61
N ALA A 16 -15.69 18.99 7.37
CA ALA A 16 -15.75 18.02 6.27
C ALA A 16 -14.37 17.35 6.03
N GLY A 17 -13.29 18.11 6.17
CA GLY A 17 -11.93 17.59 6.04
C GLY A 17 -11.60 16.53 7.09
N MET A 18 -11.98 16.77 8.36
CA MET A 18 -11.73 15.80 9.44
C MET A 18 -12.57 14.54 9.29
N ARG A 19 -13.80 14.62 8.77
CA ARG A 19 -14.60 13.43 8.47
C ARG A 19 -13.91 12.55 7.41
N VAL A 20 -13.31 13.15 6.38
CA VAL A 20 -12.53 12.42 5.37
C VAL A 20 -11.28 11.78 5.99
N VAL A 21 -10.56 12.48 6.86
CA VAL A 21 -9.39 11.91 7.58
C VAL A 21 -9.80 10.70 8.41
N HIS A 22 -10.93 10.76 9.13
CA HIS A 22 -11.43 9.63 9.91
C HIS A 22 -11.82 8.44 9.03
N LEU A 23 -12.43 8.67 7.87
CA LEU A 23 -12.76 7.62 6.91
C LEU A 23 -11.51 6.97 6.33
N LEU A 24 -10.52 7.75 5.91
CA LEU A 24 -9.24 7.22 5.41
C LEU A 24 -8.56 6.36 6.47
N ARG A 25 -8.53 6.81 7.72
CA ARG A 25 -7.95 6.03 8.81
C ARG A 25 -8.72 4.74 9.08
N ALA A 26 -10.04 4.77 9.07
CA ALA A 26 -10.87 3.58 9.23
C ALA A 26 -10.63 2.56 8.10
N ILE A 27 -10.58 3.03 6.86
CA ILE A 27 -10.27 2.19 5.69
C ILE A 27 -8.88 1.56 5.84
N THR A 28 -7.85 2.34 6.23
CA THR A 28 -6.49 1.84 6.43
C THR A 28 -6.47 0.69 7.46
N VAL A 29 -7.15 0.86 8.60
CA VAL A 29 -7.23 -0.18 9.64
C VAL A 29 -7.88 -1.46 9.11
N GLU A 30 -8.95 -1.38 8.33
CA GLU A 30 -9.59 -2.57 7.77
C GLU A 30 -8.73 -3.25 6.69
N LEU A 31 -8.04 -2.47 5.85
CA LEU A 31 -7.12 -3.02 4.85
C LEU A 31 -5.91 -3.71 5.51
N ASP A 32 -5.34 -3.12 6.56
CA ASP A 32 -4.25 -3.73 7.33
C ASP A 32 -4.70 -5.07 7.95
N ARG A 33 -5.89 -5.12 8.56
CA ARG A 33 -6.47 -6.37 9.10
C ARG A 33 -6.68 -7.44 8.03
N MET A 34 -7.09 -7.03 6.82
CA MET A 34 -7.20 -7.97 5.69
C MET A 34 -5.82 -8.51 5.29
N GLY A 35 -4.81 -7.64 5.21
CA GLY A 35 -3.43 -8.03 4.93
C GLY A 35 -2.88 -9.01 5.97
N GLU A 36 -3.16 -8.78 7.26
CA GLU A 36 -2.78 -9.70 8.35
C GLU A 36 -3.46 -11.07 8.22
N ARG A 37 -4.77 -11.11 7.92
CA ARG A 37 -5.49 -12.36 7.67
C ARG A 37 -4.95 -13.12 6.46
N PHE A 38 -4.65 -12.41 5.38
CA PHE A 38 -4.02 -13.01 4.21
C PHE A 38 -2.66 -13.60 4.56
N ALA A 39 -1.81 -12.85 5.26
CA ALA A 39 -0.50 -13.29 5.69
C ALA A 39 -0.58 -14.57 6.53
N ALA A 40 -1.45 -14.58 7.55
CA ALA A 40 -1.65 -15.72 8.44
C ALA A 40 -2.14 -16.98 7.71
N GLY A 41 -2.96 -16.83 6.67
CA GLY A 41 -3.49 -17.95 5.90
C GLY A 41 -2.50 -18.53 4.87
N HIS A 42 -1.35 -17.90 4.64
CA HIS A 42 -0.43 -18.26 3.55
C HIS A 42 1.04 -18.35 3.97
N ASP A 43 1.31 -18.52 5.26
CA ASP A 43 2.68 -18.56 5.83
C ASP A 43 3.55 -17.32 5.50
N LEU A 44 2.89 -16.19 5.34
CA LEU A 44 3.51 -14.89 5.07
C LEU A 44 3.60 -14.04 6.33
N HIS A 45 4.61 -13.19 6.39
CA HIS A 45 4.64 -12.10 7.37
C HIS A 45 3.88 -10.87 6.80
N PRO A 46 3.25 -10.01 7.62
CA PRO A 46 2.59 -8.79 7.11
C PRO A 46 3.50 -7.91 6.24
N THR A 47 4.80 -7.86 6.54
CA THR A 47 5.79 -7.16 5.71
C THR A 47 5.95 -7.77 4.33
N ASP A 48 5.76 -9.10 4.17
CA ASP A 48 5.82 -9.78 2.88
C ASP A 48 4.65 -9.36 1.99
N VAL A 49 3.47 -9.25 2.57
CA VAL A 49 2.27 -8.77 1.85
C VAL A 49 2.48 -7.35 1.36
N ARG A 50 3.02 -6.45 2.20
CA ARG A 50 3.36 -5.09 1.79
C ARG A 50 4.41 -5.07 0.68
N ALA A 51 5.42 -5.93 0.77
CA ALA A 51 6.43 -6.07 -0.27
C ALA A 51 5.83 -6.49 -1.61
N LEU A 52 4.94 -7.50 -1.61
CA LEU A 52 4.24 -7.94 -2.81
C LEU A 52 3.39 -6.81 -3.42
N ILE A 53 2.66 -6.05 -2.60
CA ILE A 53 1.88 -4.89 -3.06
C ILE A 53 2.80 -3.84 -3.71
N CYS A 54 3.91 -3.48 -3.07
CA CYS A 54 4.88 -2.53 -3.64
C CYS A 54 5.43 -3.00 -4.99
N LEU A 55 5.74 -4.31 -5.11
CA LEU A 55 6.26 -4.89 -6.35
C LEU A 55 5.20 -4.93 -7.47
N LEU A 56 3.95 -5.23 -7.13
CA LEU A 56 2.82 -5.19 -8.07
C LEU A 56 2.55 -3.78 -8.58
N ASP A 57 2.59 -2.78 -7.69
CA ASP A 57 2.43 -1.38 -8.07
C ASP A 57 3.56 -0.89 -8.97
N ALA A 58 4.80 -1.27 -8.67
CA ALA A 58 5.95 -0.98 -9.53
C ALA A 58 5.78 -1.62 -10.92
N ALA A 59 5.31 -2.87 -10.99
CA ALA A 59 5.04 -3.55 -12.26
C ALA A 59 3.94 -2.84 -13.05
N ARG A 60 2.84 -2.42 -12.39
CA ARG A 60 1.72 -1.70 -13.01
C ARG A 60 2.15 -0.35 -13.61
N THR A 61 3.07 0.35 -12.94
CA THR A 61 3.59 1.66 -13.41
C THR A 61 4.79 1.52 -14.35
N GLY A 62 5.25 0.30 -14.64
CA GLY A 62 6.45 0.07 -15.45
C GLY A 62 7.76 0.50 -14.76
N THR A 63 7.73 0.73 -13.44
CA THR A 63 8.88 1.15 -12.65
C THR A 63 9.76 -0.06 -12.30
N PRO A 64 11.07 -0.05 -12.60
CA PRO A 64 11.94 -1.15 -12.24
C PRO A 64 12.06 -1.32 -10.72
N ALA A 65 11.60 -2.44 -10.18
CA ALA A 65 11.71 -2.77 -8.78
C ALA A 65 13.05 -3.47 -8.49
N THR A 66 13.83 -2.92 -7.58
CA THR A 66 15.10 -3.50 -7.10
C THR A 66 15.01 -3.73 -5.58
N PRO A 67 15.91 -4.55 -4.97
CA PRO A 67 15.97 -4.64 -3.52
C PRO A 67 16.10 -3.28 -2.82
N GLY A 68 16.89 -2.36 -3.39
CA GLY A 68 17.07 -1.02 -2.83
C GLY A 68 15.80 -0.18 -2.85
N THR A 69 15.08 -0.15 -4.00
CA THR A 69 13.80 0.58 -4.11
C THR A 69 12.73 -0.02 -3.23
N LEU A 70 12.68 -1.36 -3.12
CA LEU A 70 11.75 -2.04 -2.21
C LEU A 70 12.03 -1.71 -0.74
N GLY A 71 13.30 -1.76 -0.33
CA GLY A 71 13.71 -1.41 1.03
C GLY A 71 13.31 0.01 1.40
N ALA A 72 13.57 0.98 0.52
CA ALA A 72 13.14 2.36 0.70
C ALA A 72 11.62 2.50 0.82
N SER A 73 10.85 1.79 -0.01
CA SER A 73 9.37 1.80 0.06
C SER A 73 8.83 1.24 1.37
N LEU A 74 9.51 0.25 1.95
CA LEU A 74 9.10 -0.42 3.19
C LEU A 74 9.71 0.21 4.46
N GLY A 75 10.63 1.16 4.34
CA GLY A 75 11.41 1.69 5.48
C GLY A 75 12.33 0.63 6.10
N LEU A 76 12.90 -0.27 5.29
CA LEU A 76 13.78 -1.36 5.75
C LEU A 76 15.23 -1.08 5.41
N ASN A 77 16.14 -1.45 6.31
CA ASN A 77 17.55 -1.52 6.01
C ASN A 77 17.88 -2.70 5.06
N SER A 78 19.12 -2.78 4.58
CA SER A 78 19.56 -3.81 3.64
C SER A 78 19.33 -5.24 4.16
N ALA A 79 19.60 -5.50 5.44
CA ALA A 79 19.42 -6.82 6.03
C ALA A 79 17.94 -7.23 6.10
N GLY A 80 17.07 -6.31 6.54
CA GLY A 80 15.62 -6.52 6.56
C GLY A 80 15.06 -6.74 5.16
N THR A 81 15.50 -5.95 4.18
CA THR A 81 15.08 -6.11 2.78
C THR A 81 15.51 -7.47 2.22
N THR A 82 16.76 -7.88 2.47
CA THR A 82 17.28 -9.19 2.04
C THR A 82 16.44 -10.31 2.64
N ALA A 83 16.16 -10.26 3.94
CA ALA A 83 15.36 -11.28 4.63
C ALA A 83 13.93 -11.43 4.04
N VAL A 84 13.28 -10.30 3.71
CA VAL A 84 11.96 -10.31 3.05
C VAL A 84 12.05 -10.93 1.66
N VAL A 85 13.00 -10.49 0.85
CA VAL A 85 13.14 -10.98 -0.53
C VAL A 85 13.49 -12.46 -0.56
N ASP A 86 14.42 -12.93 0.30
CA ASP A 86 14.82 -14.33 0.39
C ASP A 86 13.65 -15.24 0.83
N ARG A 87 12.82 -14.76 1.76
CA ARG A 87 11.63 -15.47 2.19
C ARG A 87 10.62 -15.58 1.04
N LEU A 88 10.33 -14.47 0.36
CA LEU A 88 9.40 -14.46 -0.78
C LEU A 88 9.90 -15.32 -1.95
N GLU A 89 11.20 -15.34 -2.19
CA GLU A 89 11.79 -16.19 -3.22
C GLU A 89 11.73 -17.67 -2.85
N ARG A 90 12.00 -18.02 -1.59
CA ARG A 90 11.88 -19.39 -1.08
C ARG A 90 10.45 -19.91 -1.15
N LEU A 91 9.45 -19.03 -0.95
CA LEU A 91 8.02 -19.35 -1.08
C LEU A 91 7.54 -19.35 -2.53
N GLY A 92 8.39 -19.00 -3.50
CA GLY A 92 8.03 -18.95 -4.92
C GLY A 92 7.17 -17.77 -5.33
N HIS A 93 7.08 -16.73 -4.48
CA HIS A 93 6.25 -15.56 -4.76
C HIS A 93 6.98 -14.45 -5.52
N VAL A 94 8.29 -14.42 -5.45
CA VAL A 94 9.16 -13.45 -6.11
C VAL A 94 10.34 -14.18 -6.72
N ARG A 95 10.86 -13.68 -7.83
CA ARG A 95 12.12 -14.12 -8.43
C ARG A 95 13.02 -12.93 -8.70
N ARG A 96 14.32 -13.18 -8.61
CA ARG A 96 15.37 -12.22 -8.98
C ARG A 96 15.74 -12.41 -10.45
N GLU A 97 15.71 -11.34 -11.22
CA GLU A 97 16.14 -11.33 -12.62
C GLU A 97 17.23 -10.29 -12.82
N ARG A 98 18.23 -10.58 -13.67
CA ARG A 98 19.18 -9.57 -14.09
C ARG A 98 18.52 -8.62 -15.08
N ASP A 99 18.73 -7.33 -14.88
CA ASP A 99 18.21 -6.32 -15.83
C ASP A 99 18.90 -6.50 -17.18
N THR A 100 18.13 -6.53 -18.25
CA THR A 100 18.63 -6.67 -19.62
C THR A 100 19.37 -5.42 -20.11
N ARG A 101 19.06 -4.24 -19.55
CA ARG A 101 19.67 -2.95 -19.90
C ARG A 101 20.93 -2.65 -19.07
N ASP A 102 20.91 -3.06 -17.80
CA ASP A 102 22.06 -2.92 -16.89
C ASP A 102 22.24 -4.20 -16.08
N ARG A 103 23.14 -5.06 -16.52
CA ARG A 103 23.45 -6.37 -15.91
C ARG A 103 23.96 -6.29 -14.46
N ARG A 104 24.30 -5.09 -13.97
CA ARG A 104 24.68 -4.86 -12.56
C ARG A 104 23.46 -4.78 -11.66
N ARG A 105 22.27 -4.52 -12.23
CA ARG A 105 21.03 -4.39 -11.49
C ARG A 105 20.32 -5.74 -11.40
N VAL A 106 19.81 -6.02 -10.21
CA VAL A 106 18.88 -7.13 -9.96
C VAL A 106 17.48 -6.56 -9.85
N LEU A 107 16.57 -7.07 -10.65
CA LEU A 107 15.15 -6.74 -10.63
C LEU A 107 14.40 -7.81 -9.83
N LEU A 108 13.38 -7.37 -9.11
CA LEU A 108 12.43 -8.23 -8.41
C LEU A 108 11.15 -8.34 -9.24
N LYS A 109 10.73 -9.55 -9.50
CA LYS A 109 9.48 -9.85 -10.23
C LYS A 109 8.57 -10.70 -9.37
N VAL A 110 7.31 -10.32 -9.30
CA VAL A 110 6.27 -11.14 -8.65
C VAL A 110 5.94 -12.30 -9.58
N ASP A 111 5.83 -13.48 -9.02
CA ASP A 111 5.41 -14.68 -9.76
C ASP A 111 3.91 -14.66 -10.03
N GLU A 112 3.48 -15.24 -11.16
CA GLU A 112 2.08 -15.29 -11.56
C GLU A 112 1.21 -16.04 -10.54
N SER A 113 1.76 -17.06 -9.89
CA SER A 113 1.06 -17.79 -8.82
C SER A 113 0.76 -16.90 -7.61
N ALA A 114 1.68 -16.01 -7.24
CA ALA A 114 1.47 -15.04 -6.16
C ALA A 114 0.44 -13.98 -6.55
N VAL A 115 0.42 -13.55 -7.82
CA VAL A 115 -0.62 -12.66 -8.34
C VAL A 115 -1.99 -13.34 -8.26
N ALA A 116 -2.12 -14.58 -8.73
CA ALA A 116 -3.37 -15.34 -8.67
C ALA A 116 -3.85 -15.56 -7.24
N LEU A 117 -2.94 -15.86 -6.30
CA LEU A 117 -3.23 -16.01 -4.88
C LEU A 117 -3.79 -14.70 -4.28
N GLY A 118 -3.14 -13.58 -4.56
CA GLY A 118 -3.60 -12.25 -4.14
C GLY A 118 -4.98 -11.92 -4.70
N TRP A 119 -5.23 -12.19 -5.98
CA TRP A 119 -6.54 -11.99 -6.62
C TRP A 119 -7.63 -12.87 -6.01
N GLY A 120 -7.32 -14.12 -5.67
CA GLY A 120 -8.27 -15.01 -4.98
C GLY A 120 -8.77 -14.45 -3.65
N PHE A 121 -7.91 -13.76 -2.91
CA PHE A 121 -8.24 -13.20 -1.60
C PHE A 121 -8.80 -11.77 -1.68
N PHE A 122 -8.11 -10.88 -2.39
CA PHE A 122 -8.47 -9.45 -2.44
C PHE A 122 -9.45 -9.10 -3.56
N GLY A 123 -9.59 -9.98 -4.56
CA GLY A 123 -10.45 -9.76 -5.73
C GLY A 123 -11.89 -9.37 -5.37
N PRO A 124 -12.58 -10.05 -4.44
CA PRO A 124 -13.92 -9.67 -4.04
C PRO A 124 -14.03 -8.23 -3.54
N LEU A 125 -13.08 -7.76 -2.71
CA LEU A 125 -13.04 -6.37 -2.24
C LEU A 125 -12.78 -5.40 -3.39
N ILE A 126 -11.84 -5.74 -4.29
CA ILE A 126 -11.52 -4.91 -5.47
C ILE A 126 -12.77 -4.75 -6.34
N HIS A 127 -13.51 -5.83 -6.60
CA HIS A 127 -14.76 -5.77 -7.37
C HIS A 127 -15.81 -4.89 -6.69
N GLU A 128 -15.96 -4.98 -5.36
CA GLU A 128 -16.87 -4.10 -4.62
C GLU A 128 -16.47 -2.63 -4.73
N ILE A 129 -15.20 -2.30 -4.58
CA ILE A 129 -14.71 -0.92 -4.72
C ILE A 129 -14.99 -0.40 -6.14
N VAL A 130 -14.73 -1.20 -7.17
CA VAL A 130 -15.02 -0.83 -8.57
C VAL A 130 -16.52 -0.65 -8.78
N ALA A 131 -17.37 -1.52 -8.22
CA ALA A 131 -18.82 -1.39 -8.31
C ALA A 131 -19.36 -0.12 -7.62
N VAL A 132 -18.78 0.23 -6.46
CA VAL A 132 -19.10 1.49 -5.76
C VAL A 132 -18.68 2.70 -6.60
N MET A 133 -17.49 2.66 -7.22
CA MET A 133 -17.04 3.74 -8.13
C MET A 133 -18.00 3.95 -9.30
N GLY A 134 -18.65 2.90 -9.80
CA GLY A 134 -19.68 3.01 -10.86
C GLY A 134 -20.95 3.77 -10.47
N ARG A 135 -21.14 4.15 -9.20
CA ARG A 135 -22.24 5.01 -8.72
C ARG A 135 -21.95 6.50 -8.87
N PHE A 136 -20.72 6.85 -9.17
CA PHE A 136 -20.25 8.22 -9.38
C PHE A 136 -20.14 8.49 -10.88
N ASP A 137 -20.47 9.71 -11.30
CA ASP A 137 -20.26 10.13 -12.68
C ASP A 137 -18.76 10.35 -12.98
N ALA A 138 -18.42 10.56 -14.26
CA ALA A 138 -17.03 10.69 -14.69
C ALA A 138 -16.30 11.89 -14.04
N ALA A 139 -17.00 12.99 -13.76
CA ALA A 139 -16.42 14.18 -13.13
C ALA A 139 -16.16 13.95 -11.64
N GLU A 140 -17.08 13.25 -10.97
CA GLU A 140 -16.94 12.83 -9.58
C GLU A 140 -15.79 11.82 -9.43
N GLN A 141 -15.71 10.81 -10.31
CA GLN A 141 -14.60 9.83 -10.34
C GLN A 141 -13.25 10.53 -10.50
N ALA A 142 -13.11 11.45 -11.45
CA ALA A 142 -11.88 12.22 -11.65
C ALA A 142 -11.52 13.07 -10.42
N THR A 143 -12.51 13.57 -9.69
CA THR A 143 -12.30 14.32 -8.44
C THR A 143 -11.80 13.40 -7.31
N ILE A 144 -12.39 12.20 -7.18
CA ILE A 144 -11.97 11.19 -6.21
C ILE A 144 -10.54 10.73 -6.49
N GLU A 145 -10.22 10.42 -7.74
CA GLU A 145 -8.87 10.01 -8.16
C GLU A 145 -7.83 11.09 -7.84
N ARG A 146 -8.11 12.34 -8.20
CA ARG A 146 -7.23 13.47 -7.90
C ARG A 146 -7.04 13.65 -6.40
N PHE A 147 -8.10 13.60 -5.62
CA PHE A 147 -8.03 13.72 -4.16
C PHE A 147 -7.16 12.63 -3.55
N LEU A 148 -7.42 11.37 -3.90
CA LEU A 148 -6.64 10.23 -3.38
C LEU A 148 -5.18 10.29 -3.82
N GLY A 149 -4.90 10.75 -5.04
CA GLY A 149 -3.54 10.96 -5.54
C GLY A 149 -2.77 11.99 -4.71
N VAL A 150 -3.37 13.16 -4.45
CA VAL A 150 -2.76 14.21 -3.62
C VAL A 150 -2.55 13.74 -2.17
N VAL A 151 -3.50 13.03 -1.60
CA VAL A 151 -3.36 12.46 -0.24
C VAL A 151 -2.23 11.44 -0.19
N HIS A 152 -2.14 10.55 -1.20
CA HIS A 152 -1.07 9.57 -1.29
C HIS A 152 0.31 10.24 -1.35
N GLU A 153 0.49 11.27 -2.18
CA GLU A 153 1.73 12.04 -2.26
C GLU A 153 2.08 12.72 -0.93
N ALA A 154 1.11 13.35 -0.28
CA ALA A 154 1.33 14.01 1.01
C ALA A 154 1.78 13.03 2.10
N VAL A 155 1.16 11.83 2.16
CA VAL A 155 1.56 10.78 3.11
C VAL A 155 2.95 10.23 2.79
N ALA A 156 3.28 10.05 1.50
CA ALA A 156 4.60 9.61 1.07
C ALA A 156 5.71 10.62 1.45
N LEU A 157 5.47 11.92 1.26
CA LEU A 157 6.40 12.99 1.66
C LEU A 157 6.56 13.10 3.18
N GLY A 158 5.48 12.94 3.95
CA GLY A 158 5.52 12.96 5.41
C GLY A 158 6.40 11.85 5.99
N ARG A 159 6.50 10.71 5.32
CA ARG A 159 7.39 9.60 5.72
C ARG A 159 8.86 9.97 5.56
N THR A 160 9.24 10.64 4.46
CA THR A 160 10.63 11.03 4.21
C THR A 160 11.13 12.19 5.08
N ALA A 161 10.24 12.93 5.72
CA ALA A 161 10.59 14.02 6.62
C ALA A 161 10.80 13.59 8.10
N GLN A 162 10.50 12.32 8.42
CA GLN A 162 10.63 11.75 9.77
C GLN A 162 11.86 10.81 9.91
N ASP A 163 12.53 10.48 8.80
CA ASP A 163 13.79 9.73 8.72
C ASP A 163 14.98 10.71 8.67
#